data_0579bfb8553624eab1d154ec03481225
#
_entry.id   0579bfb8553624eab1d154ec03481225
#
_cell.length_a   1.000
_cell.length_b   1.000
_cell.length_c   1.000
_cell.angle_alpha   90.00
_cell.angle_beta   90.00
_cell.angle_gamma   90.00
#
_symmetry.space_group_name_H-M   'P 1'
#
loop_
_entity.id
_entity.type
_entity.pdbx_description
1 polymer ?
#
loop_
_entity_poly.entity_id
_entity_poly.type
_entity_poly.pdbx_seq_one_letter_code
_entity_poly.pdbx_strand_id
1 'polypeptide(L)'
;MAVESTLDVQLIASSKFTMPTGVAWEVDEGATDAEAIVELAGRACYETWDKPNPHTRANDAYLRHIIDVGHDALLEHATATMYIRGLSRAAGNELLRHRHFSFSQLSQRYVHAGGGEVVVPDAIAGDDELRRLFLNAVDEARFVHDELLAALEDNLASEPNALLRAKKARQAARAVLP
;
A
#
# COMPACT_ATOMS: atom_id res chain seq x y z
N MET A 1 -15.36 22.50 -3.37
CA MET A 1 -16.05 21.20 -3.56
C MET A 1 -15.01 20.10 -3.53
N ALA A 2 -15.30 19.03 -2.81
CA ALA A 2 -14.45 17.86 -2.75
C ALA A 2 -14.25 17.26 -4.16
N VAL A 3 -13.01 16.88 -4.47
CA VAL A 3 -12.65 16.20 -5.72
C VAL A 3 -12.64 14.72 -5.41
N GLU A 4 -13.35 13.94 -6.22
CA GLU A 4 -13.38 12.48 -6.06
C GLU A 4 -12.16 11.83 -6.64
N SER A 5 -11.70 10.78 -5.97
CA SER A 5 -10.58 9.96 -6.39
C SER A 5 -11.01 8.52 -6.63
N THR A 6 -10.38 7.89 -7.59
CA THR A 6 -10.47 6.45 -7.84
C THR A 6 -9.21 5.76 -7.37
N LEU A 7 -9.33 4.48 -7.00
CA LEU A 7 -8.19 3.67 -6.62
C LEU A 7 -7.22 3.52 -7.80
N ASP A 8 -5.96 3.87 -7.56
CA ASP A 8 -4.84 3.67 -8.48
C ASP A 8 -3.74 2.91 -7.75
N VAL A 9 -3.32 1.76 -8.31
CA VAL A 9 -2.30 0.88 -7.73
C VAL A 9 -1.24 0.62 -8.78
N GLN A 10 -0.01 1.04 -8.50
CA GLN A 10 1.12 0.93 -9.42
C GLN A 10 2.24 0.10 -8.80
N LEU A 11 2.74 -0.90 -9.52
CA LEU A 11 3.98 -1.59 -9.17
C LEU A 11 5.16 -0.67 -9.46
N ILE A 12 5.94 -0.30 -8.44
CA ILE A 12 7.10 0.61 -8.57
C ILE A 12 8.43 -0.08 -8.35
N ALA A 13 8.45 -1.25 -7.70
CA ALA A 13 9.63 -2.10 -7.58
C ALA A 13 9.22 -3.55 -7.36
N SER A 14 10.04 -4.47 -7.83
CA SER A 14 9.92 -5.91 -7.57
C SER A 14 11.29 -6.54 -7.40
N SER A 15 11.34 -7.73 -6.81
CA SER A 15 12.55 -8.53 -6.71
C SER A 15 13.13 -8.77 -8.09
N LYS A 16 14.46 -8.66 -8.21
CA LYS A 16 15.21 -9.07 -9.41
C LYS A 16 15.99 -10.33 -9.10
N PHE A 17 15.81 -11.35 -9.92
CA PHE A 17 16.55 -12.59 -9.82
C PHE A 17 17.98 -12.43 -10.37
N THR A 18 18.94 -13.04 -9.68
CA THR A 18 20.30 -13.19 -10.18
C THR A 18 20.74 -14.63 -9.90
N MET A 19 21.11 -15.36 -10.95
CA MET A 19 21.55 -16.74 -10.81
C MET A 19 22.79 -16.83 -9.91
N PRO A 20 22.77 -17.64 -8.84
CA PRO A 20 23.95 -17.85 -8.02
C PRO A 20 24.99 -18.68 -8.78
N THR A 21 26.29 -18.38 -8.54
CA THR A 21 27.38 -19.15 -9.13
C THR A 21 27.47 -20.52 -8.51
N GLY A 22 27.75 -21.54 -9.31
CA GLY A 22 27.94 -22.92 -8.85
C GLY A 22 26.67 -23.73 -8.63
N VAL A 23 25.52 -23.18 -8.97
CA VAL A 23 24.24 -23.93 -8.96
C VAL A 23 23.95 -24.40 -10.37
N ALA A 24 23.78 -25.72 -10.53
CA ALA A 24 23.46 -26.34 -11.81
C ALA A 24 21.94 -26.38 -12.06
N TRP A 25 21.32 -25.21 -12.11
CA TRP A 25 19.88 -25.03 -12.36
C TRP A 25 19.67 -23.91 -13.38
N GLU A 26 18.65 -24.04 -14.19
CA GLU A 26 18.28 -23.04 -15.18
C GLU A 26 16.84 -22.57 -14.95
N VAL A 27 16.63 -21.27 -15.12
CA VAL A 27 15.30 -20.65 -15.08
C VAL A 27 14.52 -21.09 -16.32
N ASP A 28 13.26 -21.48 -16.16
CA ASP A 28 12.40 -21.82 -17.28
C ASP A 28 12.10 -20.58 -18.14
N GLU A 29 12.03 -20.77 -19.44
CA GLU A 29 11.67 -19.72 -20.38
C GLU A 29 10.28 -19.13 -20.03
N GLY A 30 10.20 -17.82 -19.90
CA GLY A 30 8.96 -17.11 -19.56
C GLY A 30 8.69 -16.97 -18.07
N ALA A 31 9.46 -17.61 -17.18
CA ALA A 31 9.35 -17.35 -15.74
C ALA A 31 9.80 -15.94 -15.38
N THR A 32 9.04 -15.27 -14.54
CA THR A 32 9.41 -13.95 -14.02
C THR A 32 10.51 -14.06 -12.95
N ASP A 33 11.18 -12.95 -12.66
CA ASP A 33 12.19 -12.90 -11.59
C ASP A 33 11.63 -13.38 -10.22
N ALA A 34 10.37 -13.02 -9.91
CA ALA A 34 9.71 -13.44 -8.69
C ALA A 34 9.46 -14.96 -8.65
N GLU A 35 9.02 -15.55 -9.74
CA GLU A 35 8.79 -16.99 -9.87
C GLU A 35 10.10 -17.77 -9.80
N ALA A 36 11.16 -17.25 -10.43
CA ALA A 36 12.48 -17.86 -10.39
C ALA A 36 13.07 -17.88 -8.97
N ILE A 37 12.93 -16.79 -8.21
CA ILE A 37 13.39 -16.72 -6.81
C ILE A 37 12.66 -17.74 -5.95
N VAL A 38 11.36 -17.87 -6.07
CA VAL A 38 10.54 -18.79 -5.29
C VAL A 38 10.91 -20.24 -5.62
N GLU A 39 11.06 -20.59 -6.90
CA GLU A 39 11.48 -21.93 -7.31
C GLU A 39 12.89 -22.24 -6.82
N LEU A 40 13.85 -21.32 -7.00
CA LEU A 40 15.21 -21.51 -6.50
C LEU A 40 15.21 -21.78 -4.99
N ALA A 41 14.50 -20.96 -4.20
CA ALA A 41 14.42 -21.11 -2.75
C ALA A 41 13.93 -22.51 -2.35
N GLY A 42 12.89 -23.00 -2.98
CA GLY A 42 12.35 -24.32 -2.68
C GLY A 42 13.26 -25.46 -3.14
N ARG A 43 13.88 -25.36 -4.32
CA ARG A 43 14.82 -26.38 -4.79
C ARG A 43 16.10 -26.42 -3.96
N ALA A 44 16.55 -25.28 -3.46
CA ALA A 44 17.71 -25.18 -2.58
C ALA A 44 17.53 -25.98 -1.30
N CYS A 45 16.33 -26.07 -0.76
CA CYS A 45 16.05 -26.82 0.46
C CYS A 45 16.37 -28.32 0.34
N TYR A 46 16.32 -28.86 -0.87
CA TYR A 46 16.50 -30.29 -1.15
C TYR A 46 17.59 -30.57 -2.19
N GLU A 47 18.31 -29.55 -2.64
CA GLU A 47 19.31 -29.61 -3.71
C GLU A 47 18.78 -30.28 -5.00
N THR A 48 17.48 -30.11 -5.31
CA THR A 48 16.82 -30.75 -6.46
C THR A 48 16.99 -29.92 -7.74
N TRP A 49 18.24 -29.62 -8.08
CA TRP A 49 18.61 -28.77 -9.22
C TRP A 49 18.30 -29.39 -10.58
N ASP A 50 18.39 -30.73 -10.66
CA ASP A 50 18.10 -31.52 -11.87
C ASP A 50 16.61 -31.71 -12.18
N LYS A 51 15.73 -31.10 -11.35
CA LYS A 51 14.27 -31.20 -11.51
C LYS A 51 13.78 -32.65 -11.66
N PRO A 52 14.05 -33.53 -10.69
CA PRO A 52 13.87 -34.99 -10.85
C PRO A 52 12.39 -35.41 -10.98
N ASN A 53 11.47 -34.64 -10.38
CA ASN A 53 10.04 -34.95 -10.45
C ASN A 53 9.40 -34.36 -11.71
N PRO A 54 8.92 -35.21 -12.67
CA PRO A 54 8.33 -34.71 -13.91
C PRO A 54 7.06 -33.89 -13.72
N HIS A 55 6.31 -34.10 -12.59
CA HIS A 55 5.09 -33.36 -12.31
C HIS A 55 5.34 -31.92 -11.79
N THR A 56 6.54 -31.65 -11.28
CA THR A 56 6.96 -30.33 -10.75
C THR A 56 8.21 -29.83 -11.46
N ARG A 57 8.47 -30.32 -12.68
CA ARG A 57 9.66 -29.93 -13.44
C ARG A 57 9.57 -28.49 -13.95
N ALA A 58 8.43 -28.13 -14.54
CA ALA A 58 8.16 -26.77 -15.03
C ALA A 58 7.90 -25.83 -13.86
N ASN A 59 8.35 -24.57 -13.99
CA ASN A 59 8.22 -23.54 -12.95
C ASN A 59 6.77 -23.37 -12.51
N ASP A 60 5.83 -23.21 -13.44
CA ASP A 60 4.41 -23.03 -13.12
C ASP A 60 3.78 -24.20 -12.37
N ALA A 61 4.18 -25.43 -12.72
CA ALA A 61 3.74 -26.64 -12.04
C ALA A 61 4.35 -26.75 -10.65
N TYR A 62 5.62 -26.33 -10.50
CA TYR A 62 6.29 -26.26 -9.22
C TYR A 62 5.62 -25.26 -8.26
N LEU A 63 5.34 -24.06 -8.74
CA LEU A 63 4.67 -23.02 -7.96
C LEU A 63 3.27 -23.43 -7.51
N ARG A 64 2.48 -24.03 -8.41
CA ARG A 64 1.18 -24.62 -8.03
C ARG A 64 1.32 -25.64 -6.93
N HIS A 65 2.27 -26.55 -7.08
CA HIS A 65 2.51 -27.58 -6.06
C HIS A 65 2.84 -26.98 -4.68
N ILE A 66 3.72 -26.00 -4.59
CA ILE A 66 4.08 -25.39 -3.29
C ILE A 66 2.89 -24.67 -2.63
N ILE A 67 2.00 -24.07 -3.43
CA ILE A 67 0.75 -23.48 -2.95
C ILE A 67 -0.21 -24.57 -2.45
N ASP A 68 -0.40 -25.63 -3.23
CA ASP A 68 -1.32 -26.74 -2.90
C ASP A 68 -0.92 -27.46 -1.59
N VAL A 69 0.38 -27.56 -1.33
CA VAL A 69 0.90 -28.21 -0.10
C VAL A 69 1.11 -27.22 1.07
N GLY A 70 0.85 -25.92 0.86
CA GLY A 70 0.94 -24.89 1.91
C GLY A 70 2.36 -24.53 2.30
N HIS A 71 3.33 -24.61 1.38
CA HIS A 71 4.71 -24.14 1.61
C HIS A 71 4.86 -22.64 1.38
N ASP A 72 3.98 -21.84 2.00
CA ASP A 72 3.81 -20.41 1.77
C ASP A 72 5.06 -19.58 2.10
N ALA A 73 5.92 -20.06 3.02
CA ALA A 73 7.16 -19.37 3.37
C ALA A 73 8.10 -19.17 2.17
N LEU A 74 8.01 -20.01 1.13
CA LEU A 74 8.80 -19.84 -0.10
C LEU A 74 8.36 -18.62 -0.90
N LEU A 75 7.08 -18.24 -0.84
CA LEU A 75 6.52 -17.08 -1.54
C LEU A 75 7.08 -15.76 -0.99
N GLU A 76 7.51 -15.74 0.27
CA GLU A 76 8.06 -14.54 0.94
C GLU A 76 9.42 -14.09 0.36
N HIS A 77 10.09 -14.94 -0.42
CA HIS A 77 11.33 -14.56 -1.12
C HIS A 77 11.06 -13.58 -2.28
N ALA A 78 9.85 -13.57 -2.83
CA ALA A 78 9.44 -12.62 -3.85
C ALA A 78 8.80 -11.39 -3.19
N THR A 79 9.30 -10.20 -3.50
CA THR A 79 8.80 -8.94 -2.94
C THR A 79 8.37 -7.98 -4.02
N ALA A 80 7.37 -7.14 -3.71
CA ALA A 80 6.90 -6.07 -4.57
C ALA A 80 6.65 -4.80 -3.74
N THR A 81 6.94 -3.65 -4.30
CA THR A 81 6.57 -2.35 -3.72
C THR A 81 5.49 -1.72 -4.58
N MET A 82 4.37 -1.40 -3.94
CA MET A 82 3.21 -0.80 -4.61
C MET A 82 3.08 0.66 -4.20
N TYR A 83 2.81 1.54 -5.17
CA TYR A 83 2.38 2.91 -4.93
C TYR A 83 0.86 2.96 -5.07
N ILE A 84 0.17 3.35 -4.00
CA ILE A 84 -1.29 3.31 -3.92
C ILE A 84 -1.80 4.73 -3.74
N ARG A 85 -2.74 5.16 -4.58
CA ARG A 85 -3.50 6.40 -4.48
C ARG A 85 -5.00 6.10 -4.48
N GLY A 86 -5.80 7.07 -4.03
CA GLY A 86 -7.26 6.91 -4.03
C GLY A 86 -7.73 5.81 -3.07
N LEU A 87 -6.99 5.58 -1.99
CA LEU A 87 -7.40 4.68 -0.91
C LEU A 87 -8.01 5.51 0.22
N SER A 88 -9.22 5.17 0.65
CA SER A 88 -9.85 5.86 1.78
C SER A 88 -9.03 5.69 3.07
N ARG A 89 -9.14 6.65 3.99
CA ARG A 89 -8.46 6.57 5.28
C ARG A 89 -8.89 5.34 6.08
N ALA A 90 -10.17 4.98 6.03
CA ALA A 90 -10.70 3.79 6.69
C ALA A 90 -10.05 2.51 6.14
N ALA A 91 -10.05 2.33 4.80
CA ALA A 91 -9.41 1.18 4.16
C ALA A 91 -7.89 1.16 4.38
N GLY A 92 -7.24 2.34 4.37
CA GLY A 92 -5.82 2.47 4.70
C GLY A 92 -5.50 2.01 6.12
N ASN A 93 -6.35 2.32 7.10
CA ASN A 93 -6.16 1.84 8.48
C ASN A 93 -6.29 0.32 8.60
N GLU A 94 -7.20 -0.31 7.86
CA GLU A 94 -7.30 -1.77 7.84
C GLU A 94 -6.10 -2.40 7.12
N LEU A 95 -5.64 -1.82 6.01
CA LEU A 95 -4.45 -2.29 5.31
C LEU A 95 -3.20 -2.27 6.22
N LEU A 96 -3.02 -1.21 7.03
CA LEU A 96 -1.89 -1.07 7.95
C LEU A 96 -1.85 -2.14 9.07
N ARG A 97 -2.93 -2.90 9.27
CA ARG A 97 -2.96 -4.01 10.24
C ARG A 97 -2.26 -5.27 9.74
N HIS A 98 -1.98 -5.36 8.44
CA HIS A 98 -1.23 -6.49 7.86
C HIS A 98 0.27 -6.33 8.16
N ARG A 99 0.70 -6.89 9.29
CA ARG A 99 2.02 -6.63 9.87
C ARG A 99 3.21 -7.21 9.12
N HIS A 100 2.99 -8.09 8.17
CA HIS A 100 4.09 -8.56 7.31
C HIS A 100 4.46 -7.56 6.22
N PHE A 101 3.66 -6.54 6.00
CA PHE A 101 3.97 -5.48 5.05
C PHE A 101 4.65 -4.31 5.73
N SER A 102 5.44 -3.57 4.97
CA SER A 102 5.99 -2.28 5.39
C SER A 102 5.23 -1.16 4.68
N PHE A 103 4.89 -0.11 5.41
CA PHE A 103 4.07 0.97 4.90
C PHE A 103 4.72 2.33 5.08
N SER A 104 4.63 3.17 4.05
CA SER A 104 4.86 4.60 4.13
C SER A 104 3.57 5.32 3.74
N GLN A 105 2.98 6.07 4.67
CA GLN A 105 1.70 6.74 4.46
C GLN A 105 1.86 8.24 4.54
N LEU A 106 1.12 8.97 3.67
CA LEU A 106 1.05 10.42 3.71
C LEU A 106 0.63 10.92 5.10
N SER A 107 1.46 11.79 5.68
CA SER A 107 1.24 12.31 7.03
C SER A 107 0.43 13.60 7.00
N GLN A 108 -0.80 13.57 7.51
CA GLN A 108 -1.64 14.76 7.69
C GLN A 108 -1.08 15.78 8.70
N ARG A 109 -0.02 15.45 9.45
CA ARG A 109 0.66 16.39 10.35
C ARG A 109 1.65 17.30 9.63
N TYR A 110 2.14 16.87 8.47
CA TYR A 110 3.13 17.61 7.67
C TYR A 110 2.55 18.14 6.37
N VAL A 111 1.60 17.45 5.80
CA VAL A 111 0.94 17.83 4.56
C VAL A 111 -0.44 18.39 4.89
N HIS A 112 -0.79 19.53 4.28
CA HIS A 112 -2.11 20.13 4.44
C HIS A 112 -3.16 19.25 3.76
N ALA A 113 -4.18 18.84 4.52
CA ALA A 113 -5.17 17.88 4.08
C ALA A 113 -6.47 18.51 3.53
N GLY A 114 -6.63 19.84 3.65
CA GLY A 114 -7.87 20.55 3.28
C GLY A 114 -8.24 20.51 1.80
N GLY A 115 -7.27 20.29 0.89
CA GLY A 115 -7.49 20.21 -0.55
C GLY A 115 -7.43 18.80 -1.15
N GLY A 116 -7.35 17.76 -0.33
CA GLY A 116 -7.18 16.38 -0.79
C GLY A 116 -8.40 15.83 -1.55
N GLU A 117 -8.17 14.79 -2.35
CA GLU A 117 -9.21 14.00 -2.98
C GLU A 117 -9.99 13.18 -1.92
N VAL A 118 -11.20 12.76 -2.25
CA VAL A 118 -12.05 11.93 -1.39
C VAL A 118 -12.50 10.69 -2.13
N VAL A 119 -12.55 9.58 -1.42
CA VAL A 119 -13.07 8.32 -1.96
C VAL A 119 -14.53 8.20 -1.55
N VAL A 120 -15.43 8.22 -2.53
CA VAL A 120 -16.85 7.98 -2.31
C VAL A 120 -17.06 6.46 -2.25
N PRO A 121 -17.65 5.91 -1.17
CA PRO A 121 -17.94 4.48 -1.11
C PRO A 121 -18.91 4.02 -2.21
N ASP A 122 -18.69 2.83 -2.77
CA ASP A 122 -19.51 2.28 -3.87
C ASP A 122 -21.01 2.25 -3.55
N ALA A 123 -21.35 1.96 -2.29
CA ALA A 123 -22.74 1.96 -1.80
C ALA A 123 -23.41 3.35 -1.86
N ILE A 124 -22.64 4.42 -1.97
CA ILE A 124 -23.09 5.82 -2.04
C ILE A 124 -22.99 6.33 -3.49
N ALA A 125 -21.97 5.90 -4.22
CA ALA A 125 -21.59 6.45 -5.53
C ALA A 125 -22.70 6.32 -6.60
N GLY A 126 -23.55 5.29 -6.49
CA GLY A 126 -24.64 5.02 -7.43
C GLY A 126 -25.93 5.82 -7.18
N ASP A 127 -26.01 6.60 -6.10
CA ASP A 127 -27.17 7.41 -5.74
C ASP A 127 -26.77 8.89 -5.64
N ASP A 128 -27.32 9.73 -6.51
CA ASP A 128 -26.94 11.15 -6.62
C ASP A 128 -27.26 11.93 -5.33
N GLU A 129 -28.33 11.59 -4.62
CA GLU A 129 -28.70 12.26 -3.37
C GLU A 129 -27.76 11.89 -2.22
N LEU A 130 -27.48 10.60 -2.05
CA LEU A 130 -26.52 10.12 -1.05
C LEU A 130 -25.10 10.65 -1.33
N ARG A 131 -24.71 10.64 -2.60
CA ARG A 131 -23.41 11.18 -3.04
C ARG A 131 -23.29 12.67 -2.72
N ARG A 132 -24.32 13.45 -3.03
CA ARG A 132 -24.36 14.90 -2.70
C ARG A 132 -24.28 15.12 -1.19
N LEU A 133 -25.03 14.36 -0.40
CA LEU A 133 -25.00 14.43 1.06
C LEU A 133 -23.60 14.13 1.61
N PHE A 134 -22.96 13.07 1.11
CA PHE A 134 -21.60 12.67 1.49
C PHE A 134 -20.57 13.79 1.16
N LEU A 135 -20.59 14.33 -0.06
CA LEU A 135 -19.65 15.36 -0.49
C LEU A 135 -19.83 16.66 0.29
N ASN A 136 -21.08 17.04 0.62
CA ASN A 136 -21.36 18.21 1.45
C ASN A 136 -20.78 18.03 2.87
N ALA A 137 -20.93 16.85 3.46
CA ALA A 137 -20.35 16.56 4.78
C ALA A 137 -18.80 16.63 4.78
N VAL A 138 -18.18 16.17 3.69
CA VAL A 138 -16.71 16.28 3.53
C VAL A 138 -16.29 17.74 3.37
N ASP A 139 -16.99 18.53 2.56
CA ASP A 139 -16.68 19.95 2.37
C ASP A 139 -16.84 20.72 3.69
N GLU A 140 -17.88 20.43 4.49
CA GLU A 140 -18.07 21.03 5.82
C GLU A 140 -16.93 20.65 6.78
N ALA A 141 -16.54 19.37 6.82
CA ALA A 141 -15.43 18.91 7.65
C ALA A 141 -14.11 19.60 7.27
N ARG A 142 -13.88 19.83 5.98
CA ARG A 142 -12.71 20.57 5.48
C ARG A 142 -12.74 22.02 5.86
N PHE A 143 -13.89 22.66 5.72
CA PHE A 143 -14.06 24.05 6.16
C PHE A 143 -13.73 24.20 7.65
N VAL A 144 -14.29 23.34 8.49
CA VAL A 144 -14.02 23.35 9.94
C VAL A 144 -12.55 23.06 10.23
N HIS A 145 -11.92 22.14 9.49
CA HIS A 145 -10.49 21.87 9.62
C HIS A 145 -9.65 23.11 9.36
N ASP A 146 -9.94 23.86 8.31
CA ASP A 146 -9.16 25.03 7.90
C ASP A 146 -9.34 26.19 8.90
N GLU A 147 -10.55 26.41 9.41
CA GLU A 147 -10.84 27.38 10.49
C GLU A 147 -10.09 27.01 11.78
N LEU A 148 -10.13 25.74 12.18
CA LEU A 148 -9.38 25.26 13.33
C LEU A 148 -7.86 25.40 13.14
N LEU A 149 -7.36 25.13 11.95
CA LEU A 149 -5.95 25.26 11.64
C LEU A 149 -5.48 26.71 11.79
N ALA A 150 -6.22 27.67 11.22
CA ALA A 150 -5.91 29.08 11.32
C ALA A 150 -5.93 29.55 12.79
N ALA A 151 -6.99 29.23 13.54
CA ALA A 151 -7.09 29.60 14.95
C ALA A 151 -5.99 28.98 15.83
N LEU A 152 -5.59 27.73 15.53
CA LEU A 152 -4.52 27.05 16.27
C LEU A 152 -3.13 27.60 15.94
N GLU A 153 -2.87 28.02 14.71
CA GLU A 153 -1.61 28.68 14.35
C GLU A 153 -1.43 30.00 15.10
N ASP A 154 -2.51 30.78 15.28
CA ASP A 154 -2.51 32.01 16.06
C ASP A 154 -2.33 31.73 17.56
N ASN A 155 -3.07 30.75 18.10
CA ASN A 155 -2.97 30.37 19.52
C ASN A 155 -1.59 29.81 19.89
N LEU A 156 -0.89 29.20 18.96
CA LEU A 156 0.45 28.65 19.15
C LEU A 156 1.57 29.63 18.76
N ALA A 157 1.27 30.92 18.59
CA ALA A 157 2.26 31.93 18.20
C ALA A 157 3.45 32.03 19.13
N SER A 158 3.31 31.64 20.43
CA SER A 158 4.40 31.56 21.40
C SER A 158 5.42 30.45 21.14
N GLU A 159 5.10 29.47 20.28
CA GLU A 159 6.06 28.43 19.87
C GLU A 159 7.07 29.01 18.86
N PRO A 160 8.35 29.15 19.22
CA PRO A 160 9.34 29.81 18.38
C PRO A 160 9.70 29.02 17.14
N ASN A 161 9.55 27.70 17.19
CA ASN A 161 9.84 26.84 16.04
C ASN A 161 8.62 26.75 15.12
N ALA A 162 8.69 27.43 13.97
CA ALA A 162 7.60 27.51 13.00
C ALA A 162 7.15 26.12 12.47
N LEU A 163 8.09 25.19 12.26
CA LEU A 163 7.76 23.83 11.81
C LEU A 163 7.00 23.05 12.90
N LEU A 164 7.43 23.18 14.16
CA LEU A 164 6.77 22.52 15.27
C LEU A 164 5.39 23.13 15.53
N ARG A 165 5.24 24.46 15.42
CA ARG A 165 3.95 25.16 15.50
C ARG A 165 2.96 24.63 14.46
N ALA A 166 3.34 24.66 13.19
CA ALA A 166 2.50 24.14 12.09
C ALA A 166 2.16 22.66 12.27
N LYS A 167 3.10 21.82 12.72
CA LYS A 167 2.86 20.41 13.01
C LYS A 167 1.82 20.22 14.14
N LYS A 168 1.93 20.99 15.25
CA LYS A 168 0.99 20.92 16.37
C LYS A 168 -0.42 21.35 15.94
N ALA A 169 -0.52 22.44 15.19
CA ALA A 169 -1.80 22.95 14.67
C ALA A 169 -2.47 21.92 13.76
N ARG A 170 -1.77 21.39 12.77
CA ARG A 170 -2.30 20.35 11.86
C ARG A 170 -2.67 19.06 12.59
N GLN A 171 -1.87 18.67 13.61
CA GLN A 171 -2.15 17.46 14.39
C GLN A 171 -3.49 17.57 15.16
N ALA A 172 -3.84 18.76 15.63
CA ALA A 172 -5.12 18.98 16.31
C ALA A 172 -6.27 19.17 15.31
N ALA A 173 -6.10 20.02 14.28
CA ALA A 173 -7.13 20.33 13.31
C ALA A 173 -7.61 19.09 12.53
N ARG A 174 -6.72 18.14 12.21
CA ARG A 174 -7.10 16.93 11.48
C ARG A 174 -8.10 16.02 12.21
N ALA A 175 -8.40 16.27 13.48
CA ALA A 175 -9.36 15.46 14.25
C ALA A 175 -10.77 15.49 13.68
N VAL A 176 -11.12 16.50 12.87
CA VAL A 176 -12.43 16.66 12.23
C VAL A 176 -12.48 16.08 10.81
N LEU A 177 -11.35 15.67 10.25
CA LEU A 177 -11.31 15.07 8.91
C LEU A 177 -11.71 13.58 8.97
N PRO A 178 -12.51 13.11 7.97
CA PRO A 178 -12.91 11.71 7.85
C PRO A 178 -11.74 10.77 7.51
#